data_7842729c7d53f9ea8e2ac32cf03b7a1f
#
_entry.id   7842729c7d53f9ea8e2ac32cf03b7a1f
#
_cell.length_a   1.000
_cell.length_b   1.000
_cell.length_c   1.000
_cell.angle_alpha   90.00
_cell.angle_beta   90.00
_cell.angle_gamma   90.00
#
_symmetry.space_group_name_H-M   'P 1'
#
loop_
_entity.id
_entity.type
_entity.pdbx_description
1 polymer ?
#
loop_
_entity_poly.entity_id
_entity_poly.type
_entity_poly.pdbx_seq_one_letter_code
_entity_poly.pdbx_strand_id
1 'polypeptide(L)'
;MTAETIIINTGAVPTILPIPGLAESKFAVDSTGIQRLENLPKRLGVLGGGPIGLEFAHLYNTLGSQVTVLDAADTFLPRIEPSIAALAKSYLEEDGIQFLQGVHTQEIKDGQNSLTVVTDKGDFEFDILLYATGRKPNIAGLDLENTDIQVTDRGAIKVNRHLETSVPGVFAVGDVNGGPQFTYMSLDDFRIVFNYLTGDGSYNLETRNNYATTLFIAPPLAQVGLTEQEARDKGLPVAVKELPVAAMPRGHVNADLRGAFKAVVNPETKEILGATLFGEAAGEIINLITMAMDNKIPYTYIAKQIFTHPTMAENLNDLFAI
;
A
#
# COMPACT_ATOMS: atom_id res chain seq x y z
N MET A 1 -9.18 1.73 36.10
CA MET A 1 -10.40 2.16 35.39
C MET A 1 -11.16 0.92 34.97
N THR A 2 -12.48 0.96 35.07
CA THR A 2 -13.37 -0.09 34.55
C THR A 2 -14.33 0.54 33.55
N ALA A 3 -14.68 -0.17 32.50
CA ALA A 3 -15.62 0.27 31.46
C ALA A 3 -16.42 -0.93 30.96
N GLU A 4 -17.66 -0.69 30.51
CA GLU A 4 -18.48 -1.71 29.86
C GLU A 4 -18.01 -2.01 28.43
N THR A 5 -17.44 -1.02 27.77
CA THR A 5 -16.87 -1.14 26.42
C THR A 5 -15.45 -0.61 26.42
N ILE A 6 -14.53 -1.39 25.84
CA ILE A 6 -13.12 -1.03 25.68
C ILE A 6 -12.78 -1.16 24.22
N ILE A 7 -12.12 -0.13 23.63
CA ILE A 7 -11.67 -0.13 22.25
C ILE A 7 -10.14 -0.01 22.24
N ILE A 8 -9.47 -1.01 21.70
CA ILE A 8 -8.03 -1.05 21.51
C ILE A 8 -7.72 -0.58 20.08
N ASN A 9 -7.05 0.57 19.93
CA ASN A 9 -6.63 1.13 18.65
C ASN A 9 -5.19 1.65 18.75
N THR A 10 -4.29 0.78 19.16
CA THR A 10 -2.86 1.11 19.38
C THR A 10 -2.02 1.07 18.11
N GLY A 11 -2.62 0.65 16.98
CA GLY A 11 -1.99 0.68 15.68
C GLY A 11 -0.89 -0.35 15.49
N ALA A 12 0.11 0.01 14.68
CA ALA A 12 1.27 -0.81 14.38
C ALA A 12 2.57 0.00 14.53
N VAL A 13 3.67 -0.70 14.72
CA VAL A 13 5.02 -0.14 14.79
C VAL A 13 5.91 -0.73 13.70
N PRO A 14 6.96 -0.03 13.25
CA PRO A 14 7.92 -0.58 12.30
C PRO A 14 8.54 -1.88 12.80
N THR A 15 8.77 -2.81 11.89
CA THR A 15 9.47 -4.06 12.19
C THR A 15 10.97 -3.84 12.02
N ILE A 16 11.73 -4.04 13.09
CA ILE A 16 13.19 -4.09 13.04
C ILE A 16 13.57 -5.55 12.76
N LEU A 17 14.18 -5.81 11.61
CA LEU A 17 14.69 -7.14 11.30
C LEU A 17 15.89 -7.47 12.21
N PRO A 18 16.12 -8.76 12.51
CA PRO A 18 17.26 -9.19 13.32
C PRO A 18 18.56 -9.21 12.50
N ILE A 19 18.87 -8.07 11.88
CA ILE A 19 20.12 -7.86 11.15
C ILE A 19 21.14 -7.25 12.14
N PRO A 20 22.30 -7.87 12.33
CA PRO A 20 23.35 -7.36 13.20
C PRO A 20 23.65 -5.88 12.90
N GLY A 21 23.67 -5.05 13.94
CA GLY A 21 23.95 -3.62 13.86
C GLY A 21 22.76 -2.74 13.43
N LEU A 22 21.65 -3.28 12.94
CA LEU A 22 20.52 -2.45 12.49
C LEU A 22 19.84 -1.69 13.64
N ALA A 23 19.57 -2.37 14.74
CA ALA A 23 18.89 -1.77 15.89
C ALA A 23 19.76 -0.79 16.66
N GLU A 24 21.08 -0.95 16.63
CA GLU A 24 22.08 -0.18 17.33
C GLU A 24 22.62 1.01 16.51
N SER A 25 22.37 1.02 15.19
CA SER A 25 22.90 2.04 14.30
C SER A 25 22.32 3.43 14.59
N LYS A 26 23.21 4.43 14.62
CA LYS A 26 22.86 5.85 14.76
C LYS A 26 22.36 6.47 13.45
N PHE A 27 22.59 5.79 12.33
CA PHE A 27 22.28 6.26 10.99
C PHE A 27 21.13 5.47 10.35
N ALA A 28 20.61 4.43 11.03
CA ALA A 28 19.42 3.72 10.62
C ALA A 28 18.18 4.29 11.30
N VAL A 29 17.16 4.60 10.51
CA VAL A 29 15.90 5.22 10.97
C VAL A 29 14.69 4.49 10.41
N ASP A 30 13.58 4.55 11.12
CA ASP A 30 12.28 4.11 10.66
C ASP A 30 11.51 5.23 9.92
N SER A 31 10.27 4.93 9.51
CA SER A 31 9.39 5.90 8.86
C SER A 31 9.04 7.12 9.71
N THR A 32 9.20 7.06 11.03
CA THR A 32 9.02 8.19 11.94
C THR A 32 10.31 9.01 12.04
N GLY A 33 11.44 8.32 12.18
CA GLY A 33 12.76 8.94 12.31
C GLY A 33 13.16 9.72 11.07
N ILE A 34 12.91 9.17 9.88
CA ILE A 34 13.27 9.84 8.62
C ILE A 34 12.55 11.19 8.44
N GLN A 35 11.32 11.33 8.94
CA GLN A 35 10.56 12.59 8.90
C GLN A 35 11.08 13.66 9.88
N ARG A 36 12.00 13.30 10.78
CA ARG A 36 12.56 14.19 11.80
C ARG A 36 14.02 14.54 11.53
N LEU A 37 14.55 14.15 10.37
CA LEU A 37 15.92 14.51 9.99
C LEU A 37 16.05 16.02 9.84
N GLU A 38 17.04 16.61 10.48
CA GLU A 38 17.33 18.04 10.37
C GLU A 38 18.02 18.41 9.05
N ASN A 39 18.73 17.45 8.46
CA ASN A 39 19.48 17.64 7.22
C ASN A 39 19.11 16.58 6.20
N LEU A 40 19.03 16.99 4.94
CA LEU A 40 18.82 16.08 3.82
C LEU A 40 20.08 15.21 3.64
N PRO A 41 19.97 13.87 3.71
CA PRO A 41 21.10 12.99 3.41
C PRO A 41 21.45 13.07 1.92
N LYS A 42 22.73 13.08 1.58
CA LYS A 42 23.16 13.03 0.18
C LYS A 42 22.94 11.64 -0.40
N ARG A 43 23.24 10.59 0.36
CA ARG A 43 23.07 9.19 -0.02
C ARG A 43 22.09 8.54 0.95
N LEU A 44 20.91 8.19 0.46
CA LEU A 44 19.89 7.49 1.23
C LEU A 44 19.79 6.04 0.78
N GLY A 45 20.03 5.11 1.70
CA GLY A 45 19.66 3.72 1.55
C GLY A 45 18.22 3.50 2.01
N VAL A 46 17.45 2.71 1.28
CA VAL A 46 16.11 2.27 1.69
C VAL A 46 16.09 0.76 1.73
N LEU A 47 15.93 0.19 2.90
CA LEU A 47 15.82 -1.25 3.11
C LEU A 47 14.34 -1.66 3.07
N GLY A 48 13.94 -2.30 1.97
CA GLY A 48 12.58 -2.72 1.65
C GLY A 48 11.88 -1.87 0.59
N GLY A 49 11.51 -2.50 -0.52
CA GLY A 49 10.83 -1.92 -1.70
C GLY A 49 9.30 -1.96 -1.59
N GLY A 50 8.74 -1.99 -0.38
CA GLY A 50 7.31 -1.88 -0.14
C GLY A 50 6.79 -0.43 -0.26
N PRO A 51 5.45 -0.21 -0.09
CA PRO A 51 4.86 1.12 -0.27
C PRO A 51 5.55 2.24 0.51
N ILE A 52 5.81 2.04 1.80
CA ILE A 52 6.49 3.05 2.64
C ILE A 52 7.90 3.35 2.10
N GLY A 53 8.67 2.31 1.76
CA GLY A 53 10.02 2.47 1.23
C GLY A 53 10.03 3.25 -0.09
N LEU A 54 9.11 2.94 -1.01
CA LEU A 54 9.02 3.58 -2.32
C LEU A 54 8.55 5.03 -2.23
N GLU A 55 7.59 5.33 -1.36
CA GLU A 55 7.12 6.72 -1.15
C GLU A 55 8.25 7.61 -0.61
N PHE A 56 8.99 7.15 0.39
CA PHE A 56 10.15 7.88 0.90
C PHE A 56 11.31 7.91 -0.11
N ALA A 57 11.57 6.83 -0.84
CA ALA A 57 12.58 6.82 -1.88
C ALA A 57 12.31 7.88 -2.94
N HIS A 58 11.06 7.95 -3.43
CA HIS A 58 10.65 8.95 -4.41
C HIS A 58 10.72 10.38 -3.83
N LEU A 59 10.20 10.59 -2.62
CA LEU A 59 10.24 11.89 -1.94
C LEU A 59 11.67 12.42 -1.80
N TYR A 60 12.57 11.61 -1.23
CA TYR A 60 13.96 12.03 -0.98
C TYR A 60 14.76 12.19 -2.28
N ASN A 61 14.50 11.36 -3.30
CA ASN A 61 15.07 11.55 -4.62
C ASN A 61 14.65 12.89 -5.24
N THR A 62 13.37 13.24 -5.15
CA THR A 62 12.84 14.54 -5.62
C THR A 62 13.47 15.72 -4.87
N LEU A 63 13.80 15.54 -3.59
CA LEU A 63 14.49 16.55 -2.78
C LEU A 63 16.00 16.65 -3.08
N GLY A 64 16.57 15.74 -3.88
CA GLY A 64 17.96 15.76 -4.35
C GLY A 64 18.90 14.76 -3.68
N SER A 65 18.40 13.80 -2.90
CA SER A 65 19.19 12.68 -2.41
C SER A 65 19.46 11.67 -3.52
N GLN A 66 20.65 11.07 -3.53
CA GLN A 66 20.92 9.85 -4.29
C GLN A 66 20.31 8.67 -3.52
N VAL A 67 19.30 8.03 -4.11
CA VAL A 67 18.53 6.98 -3.42
C VAL A 67 18.82 5.61 -4.00
N THR A 68 19.09 4.65 -3.13
CA THR A 68 19.21 3.22 -3.48
C THR A 68 18.24 2.40 -2.63
N VAL A 69 17.35 1.68 -3.27
CA VAL A 69 16.44 0.74 -2.63
C VAL A 69 17.03 -0.66 -2.67
N LEU A 70 17.22 -1.27 -1.49
CA LEU A 70 17.66 -2.65 -1.33
C LEU A 70 16.43 -3.49 -0.93
N ASP A 71 16.08 -4.47 -1.76
CA ASP A 71 14.93 -5.34 -1.50
C ASP A 71 15.34 -6.82 -1.61
N ALA A 72 14.95 -7.61 -0.61
CA ALA A 72 15.16 -9.06 -0.62
C ALA A 72 14.24 -9.77 -1.64
N ALA A 73 13.13 -9.15 -2.03
CA ALA A 73 12.24 -9.67 -3.05
C ALA A 73 12.86 -9.54 -4.46
N ASP A 74 12.74 -10.60 -5.26
CA ASP A 74 13.17 -10.59 -6.66
C ASP A 74 12.22 -9.80 -7.58
N THR A 75 10.98 -9.61 -7.14
CA THR A 75 9.93 -8.97 -7.94
C THR A 75 9.50 -7.64 -7.34
N PHE A 76 9.53 -6.58 -8.17
CA PHE A 76 9.06 -5.25 -7.78
C PHE A 76 7.52 -5.25 -7.70
N LEU A 77 6.98 -4.76 -6.58
CA LEU A 77 5.54 -4.64 -6.33
C LEU A 77 4.73 -5.90 -6.75
N PRO A 78 4.98 -7.08 -6.17
CA PRO A 78 4.44 -8.35 -6.67
C PRO A 78 2.90 -8.49 -6.58
N ARG A 79 2.22 -7.56 -5.92
CA ARG A 79 0.75 -7.52 -5.80
C ARG A 79 0.08 -6.57 -6.78
N ILE A 80 0.86 -5.90 -7.61
CA ILE A 80 0.38 -4.97 -8.63
C ILE A 80 0.39 -5.69 -9.99
N GLU A 81 -0.46 -5.26 -10.92
CA GLU A 81 -0.42 -5.74 -12.30
C GLU A 81 1.01 -5.66 -12.85
N PRO A 82 1.57 -6.77 -13.36
CA PRO A 82 2.98 -6.83 -13.73
C PRO A 82 3.41 -5.78 -14.77
N SER A 83 2.55 -5.50 -15.78
CA SER A 83 2.83 -4.47 -16.80
C SER A 83 2.92 -3.08 -16.15
N ILE A 84 2.03 -2.76 -15.23
CA ILE A 84 1.98 -1.47 -14.53
C ILE A 84 3.13 -1.36 -13.53
N ALA A 85 3.44 -2.43 -12.80
CA ALA A 85 4.59 -2.47 -11.88
C ALA A 85 5.91 -2.24 -12.63
N ALA A 86 6.11 -2.90 -13.77
CA ALA A 86 7.30 -2.70 -14.61
C ALA A 86 7.41 -1.25 -15.13
N LEU A 87 6.28 -0.68 -15.55
CA LEU A 87 6.23 0.71 -16.00
C LEU A 87 6.55 1.69 -14.87
N ALA A 88 5.99 1.49 -13.67
CA ALA A 88 6.29 2.32 -12.50
C ALA A 88 7.77 2.24 -12.11
N LYS A 89 8.36 1.03 -12.15
CA LYS A 89 9.78 0.85 -11.88
C LYS A 89 10.65 1.62 -12.88
N SER A 90 10.35 1.51 -14.18
CA SER A 90 11.16 2.19 -15.22
C SER A 90 11.17 3.71 -15.03
N TYR A 91 10.04 4.31 -14.68
CA TYR A 91 10.00 5.76 -14.42
C TYR A 91 10.76 6.16 -13.15
N LEU A 92 10.67 5.37 -12.08
CA LEU A 92 11.45 5.63 -10.87
C LEU A 92 12.97 5.49 -11.13
N GLU A 93 13.38 4.55 -12.00
CA GLU A 93 14.77 4.40 -12.45
C GLU A 93 15.22 5.57 -13.35
N GLU A 94 14.35 6.04 -14.25
CA GLU A 94 14.60 7.23 -15.09
C GLU A 94 14.74 8.50 -14.23
N ASP A 95 13.99 8.61 -13.13
CA ASP A 95 14.11 9.68 -12.14
C ASP A 95 15.39 9.57 -11.29
N GLY A 96 16.17 8.49 -11.42
CA GLY A 96 17.48 8.31 -10.80
C GLY A 96 17.52 7.43 -9.55
N ILE A 97 16.41 6.79 -9.17
CA ILE A 97 16.40 5.83 -8.06
C ILE A 97 17.03 4.51 -8.51
N GLN A 98 17.98 4.01 -7.74
CA GLN A 98 18.60 2.70 -7.98
C GLN A 98 17.83 1.60 -7.25
N PHE A 99 17.54 0.49 -7.94
CA PHE A 99 16.90 -0.69 -7.34
C PHE A 99 17.85 -1.90 -7.34
N LEU A 100 18.09 -2.44 -6.17
CA LEU A 100 18.84 -3.67 -5.95
C LEU A 100 17.86 -4.73 -5.42
N GLN A 101 17.34 -5.57 -6.31
CA GLN A 101 16.39 -6.63 -5.98
C GLN A 101 17.09 -7.97 -5.72
N GLY A 102 16.47 -8.84 -4.93
CA GLY A 102 17.05 -10.12 -4.50
C GLY A 102 18.34 -9.93 -3.72
N VAL A 103 18.46 -8.86 -2.92
CA VAL A 103 19.64 -8.52 -2.12
C VAL A 103 19.37 -8.80 -0.66
N HIS A 104 20.18 -9.66 -0.05
CA HIS A 104 20.05 -9.99 1.37
C HIS A 104 21.06 -9.24 2.21
N THR A 105 20.56 -8.33 3.04
CA THR A 105 21.37 -7.60 4.01
C THR A 105 21.81 -8.52 5.12
N GLN A 106 23.11 -8.56 5.39
CA GLN A 106 23.75 -9.44 6.37
C GLN A 106 24.16 -8.71 7.65
N GLU A 107 24.61 -7.44 7.55
CA GLU A 107 25.08 -6.65 8.67
C GLU A 107 25.02 -5.16 8.35
N ILE A 108 24.86 -4.33 9.39
CA ILE A 108 24.98 -2.87 9.34
C ILE A 108 26.19 -2.46 10.17
N LYS A 109 27.08 -1.65 9.58
CA LYS A 109 28.28 -1.15 10.25
C LYS A 109 28.29 0.37 10.28
N ASP A 110 28.24 0.96 11.47
CA ASP A 110 28.40 2.40 11.61
C ASP A 110 29.85 2.81 11.39
N GLY A 111 30.04 3.84 10.55
CA GLY A 111 31.26 4.61 10.44
C GLY A 111 31.24 5.88 11.28
N GLN A 112 32.07 6.87 10.95
CA GLN A 112 32.11 8.15 11.69
C GLN A 112 30.90 9.04 11.31
N ASN A 113 30.55 9.13 10.02
CA ASN A 113 29.50 10.02 9.51
C ASN A 113 28.55 9.31 8.54
N SER A 114 28.61 8.01 8.44
CA SER A 114 27.84 7.18 7.52
C SER A 114 27.74 5.77 8.07
N LEU A 115 26.95 4.92 7.43
CA LEU A 115 26.90 3.49 7.68
C LEU A 115 27.21 2.71 6.41
N THR A 116 27.66 1.47 6.59
CA THR A 116 27.82 0.49 5.50
C THR A 116 26.80 -0.62 5.68
N VAL A 117 26.03 -0.88 4.63
CA VAL A 117 25.13 -2.05 4.51
C VAL A 117 25.91 -3.17 3.84
N VAL A 118 26.23 -4.22 4.58
CA VAL A 118 26.90 -5.43 4.06
C VAL A 118 25.84 -6.37 3.52
N THR A 119 25.97 -6.79 2.27
CA THR A 119 25.02 -7.67 1.62
C THR A 119 25.70 -8.87 0.93
N ASP A 120 24.92 -9.81 0.47
CA ASP A 120 25.38 -10.94 -0.37
C ASP A 120 25.84 -10.54 -1.77
N LYS A 121 25.56 -9.27 -2.19
CA LYS A 121 25.94 -8.72 -3.51
C LYS A 121 26.98 -7.58 -3.44
N GLY A 122 27.55 -7.36 -2.26
CA GLY A 122 28.55 -6.31 -2.02
C GLY A 122 28.15 -5.36 -0.90
N ASP A 123 29.02 -4.38 -0.63
CA ASP A 123 28.86 -3.40 0.44
C ASP A 123 28.43 -2.06 -0.13
N PHE A 124 27.47 -1.41 0.54
CA PHE A 124 26.92 -0.12 0.11
C PHE A 124 27.01 0.90 1.26
N GLU A 125 27.52 2.09 0.97
CA GLU A 125 27.68 3.16 1.96
C GLU A 125 26.59 4.21 1.80
N PHE A 126 25.93 4.56 2.93
CA PHE A 126 24.88 5.58 3.00
C PHE A 126 25.10 6.55 4.15
N ASP A 127 24.61 7.77 4.00
CA ASP A 127 24.60 8.76 5.09
C ASP A 127 23.48 8.42 6.10
N ILE A 128 22.33 7.95 5.58
CA ILE A 128 21.18 7.45 6.35
C ILE A 128 20.63 6.20 5.67
N LEU A 129 20.14 5.25 6.46
CA LEU A 129 19.40 4.07 6.03
C LEU A 129 17.98 4.14 6.60
N LEU A 130 16.97 4.21 5.72
CA LEU A 130 15.60 3.98 6.11
C LEU A 130 15.32 2.48 6.11
N TYR A 131 14.90 1.89 7.22
CA TYR A 131 14.35 0.55 7.22
C TYR A 131 12.82 0.59 7.12
N ALA A 132 12.29 0.05 6.02
CA ALA A 132 10.88 -0.02 5.68
C ALA A 132 10.45 -1.48 5.44
N THR A 133 10.88 -2.37 6.32
CA THR A 133 10.79 -3.84 6.22
C THR A 133 9.49 -4.42 6.79
N GLY A 134 8.44 -3.60 6.81
CA GLY A 134 7.12 -3.96 7.27
C GLY A 134 6.77 -3.35 8.64
N ARG A 135 5.57 -3.67 9.10
CA ARG A 135 5.02 -3.22 10.37
C ARG A 135 4.42 -4.39 11.13
N LYS A 136 4.43 -4.33 12.44
CA LYS A 136 3.80 -5.31 13.33
C LYS A 136 2.79 -4.64 14.25
N PRO A 137 1.73 -5.35 14.68
CA PRO A 137 0.75 -4.83 15.63
C PRO A 137 1.40 -4.30 16.89
N ASN A 138 0.94 -3.14 17.36
CA ASN A 138 1.47 -2.51 18.56
C ASN A 138 0.69 -2.97 19.80
N ILE A 139 1.07 -4.13 20.33
CA ILE A 139 0.48 -4.72 21.55
C ILE A 139 1.39 -4.59 22.77
N ALA A 140 2.58 -4.04 22.60
CA ALA A 140 3.54 -3.86 23.71
C ALA A 140 2.97 -2.90 24.77
N GLY A 141 3.06 -3.30 26.03
CA GLY A 141 2.54 -2.52 27.16
C GLY A 141 1.03 -2.57 27.36
N LEU A 142 0.32 -3.43 26.64
CA LEU A 142 -1.10 -3.73 26.90
C LEU A 142 -1.29 -4.84 27.92
N ASP A 143 -0.22 -5.51 28.35
CA ASP A 143 -0.18 -6.59 29.32
C ASP A 143 -1.24 -7.69 29.03
N LEU A 144 -1.38 -8.03 27.73
CA LEU A 144 -2.41 -8.96 27.24
C LEU A 144 -2.29 -10.35 27.85
N GLU A 145 -1.10 -10.74 28.30
CA GLU A 145 -0.83 -11.98 29.03
C GLU A 145 -1.59 -12.09 30.37
N ASN A 146 -2.05 -10.97 30.93
CA ASN A 146 -2.87 -10.90 32.13
C ASN A 146 -4.38 -10.89 31.79
N THR A 147 -4.75 -11.17 30.56
CA THR A 147 -6.13 -11.15 30.06
C THR A 147 -6.44 -12.41 29.27
N ASP A 148 -7.73 -12.65 28.97
CA ASP A 148 -8.16 -13.73 28.09
C ASP A 148 -8.17 -13.30 26.60
N ILE A 149 -7.58 -12.13 26.25
CA ILE A 149 -7.49 -11.64 24.86
C ILE A 149 -6.51 -12.51 24.08
N GLN A 150 -7.03 -13.15 23.03
CA GLN A 150 -6.21 -13.98 22.14
C GLN A 150 -5.48 -13.15 21.09
N VAL A 151 -4.26 -13.56 20.78
CA VAL A 151 -3.45 -12.99 19.68
C VAL A 151 -3.23 -14.05 18.60
N THR A 152 -3.00 -13.58 17.38
CA THR A 152 -2.63 -14.43 16.23
C THR A 152 -1.15 -14.78 16.30
N ASP A 153 -0.70 -15.76 15.51
CA ASP A 153 0.72 -16.11 15.37
C ASP A 153 1.60 -14.93 14.88
N ARG A 154 0.97 -13.93 14.26
CA ARG A 154 1.65 -12.70 13.83
C ARG A 154 1.60 -11.58 14.86
N GLY A 155 1.11 -11.85 16.07
CA GLY A 155 1.03 -10.89 17.17
C GLY A 155 -0.11 -9.87 17.07
N ALA A 156 -1.08 -10.06 16.19
CA ALA A 156 -2.27 -9.21 16.11
C ALA A 156 -3.33 -9.66 17.13
N ILE A 157 -4.13 -8.73 17.65
CA ILE A 157 -5.28 -9.06 18.48
C ILE A 157 -6.32 -9.76 17.61
N LYS A 158 -6.70 -10.98 18.00
CA LYS A 158 -7.69 -11.77 17.28
C LYS A 158 -9.09 -11.23 17.53
N VAL A 159 -9.85 -11.02 16.45
CA VAL A 159 -11.21 -10.48 16.50
C VAL A 159 -12.19 -11.33 15.70
N ASN A 160 -13.48 -11.21 16.05
CA ASN A 160 -14.59 -11.76 15.29
C ASN A 160 -15.00 -10.79 14.15
N ARG A 161 -16.06 -11.12 13.40
CA ARG A 161 -16.55 -10.29 12.29
C ARG A 161 -17.01 -8.89 12.69
N HIS A 162 -17.33 -8.65 13.95
CA HIS A 162 -17.73 -7.36 14.50
C HIS A 162 -16.57 -6.62 15.18
N LEU A 163 -15.32 -7.11 15.00
CA LEU A 163 -14.10 -6.60 15.62
C LEU A 163 -14.03 -6.74 17.14
N GLU A 164 -14.91 -7.56 17.74
CA GLU A 164 -14.84 -7.92 19.16
C GLU A 164 -13.78 -9.00 19.36
N THR A 165 -13.01 -8.84 20.43
CA THR A 165 -11.96 -9.79 20.82
C THR A 165 -12.56 -11.08 21.44
N SER A 166 -11.72 -11.96 21.97
CA SER A 166 -12.17 -13.12 22.78
C SER A 166 -12.80 -12.73 24.11
N VAL A 167 -12.67 -11.46 24.53
CA VAL A 167 -13.28 -10.91 25.74
C VAL A 167 -14.48 -10.06 25.36
N PRO A 168 -15.71 -10.41 25.82
CA PRO A 168 -16.92 -9.64 25.53
C PRO A 168 -16.79 -8.17 25.92
N GLY A 169 -17.28 -7.27 25.05
CA GLY A 169 -17.22 -5.83 25.27
C GLY A 169 -15.85 -5.20 24.98
N VAL A 170 -14.85 -6.00 24.58
CA VAL A 170 -13.50 -5.49 24.19
C VAL A 170 -13.33 -5.65 22.70
N PHE A 171 -13.06 -4.54 22.01
CA PHE A 171 -12.89 -4.46 20.55
C PHE A 171 -11.47 -4.09 20.20
N ALA A 172 -10.95 -4.57 19.05
CA ALA A 172 -9.68 -4.14 18.50
C ALA A 172 -9.85 -3.67 17.05
N VAL A 173 -9.50 -2.41 16.80
CA VAL A 173 -9.73 -1.72 15.53
C VAL A 173 -8.42 -1.16 14.94
N GLY A 174 -8.38 -1.02 13.62
CA GLY A 174 -7.19 -0.57 12.90
C GLY A 174 -6.05 -1.59 12.92
N ASP A 175 -4.83 -1.14 12.69
CA ASP A 175 -3.67 -2.00 12.42
C ASP A 175 -3.39 -3.06 13.50
N VAL A 176 -3.83 -2.84 14.73
CA VAL A 176 -3.59 -3.75 15.85
C VAL A 176 -4.31 -5.09 15.71
N ASN A 177 -5.40 -5.14 14.93
CA ASN A 177 -6.15 -6.39 14.66
C ASN A 177 -5.56 -7.22 13.50
N GLY A 178 -4.51 -6.70 12.83
CA GLY A 178 -3.81 -7.40 11.74
C GLY A 178 -4.53 -7.34 10.39
N GLY A 179 -5.58 -6.55 10.25
CA GLY A 179 -6.23 -6.23 8.99
C GLY A 179 -5.39 -5.30 8.10
N PRO A 180 -5.96 -4.79 6.99
CA PRO A 180 -5.27 -3.86 6.11
C PRO A 180 -4.85 -2.58 6.85
N GLN A 181 -3.57 -2.22 6.74
CA GLN A 181 -2.95 -1.13 7.51
C GLN A 181 -3.10 0.22 6.80
N PHE A 182 -4.32 0.76 6.80
CA PHE A 182 -4.63 2.07 6.23
C PHE A 182 -5.52 2.87 7.16
N THR A 183 -5.35 4.19 7.18
CA THR A 183 -6.15 5.10 8.02
C THR A 183 -7.64 4.95 7.76
N TYR A 184 -8.04 4.84 6.48
CA TYR A 184 -9.45 4.67 6.12
C TYR A 184 -10.02 3.30 6.53
N MET A 185 -9.18 2.27 6.71
CA MET A 185 -9.61 0.98 7.24
C MET A 185 -9.89 1.07 8.74
N SER A 186 -9.06 1.81 9.50
CA SER A 186 -9.32 2.09 10.91
C SER A 186 -10.63 2.88 11.10
N LEU A 187 -10.91 3.84 10.20
CA LEU A 187 -12.18 4.58 10.18
C LEU A 187 -13.37 3.66 9.85
N ASP A 188 -13.18 2.71 8.95
CA ASP A 188 -14.22 1.75 8.61
C ASP A 188 -14.47 0.73 9.73
N ASP A 189 -13.42 0.31 10.42
CA ASP A 189 -13.53 -0.51 11.64
C ASP A 189 -14.39 0.19 12.70
N PHE A 190 -14.24 1.52 12.85
CA PHE A 190 -15.14 2.31 13.70
C PHE A 190 -16.61 2.15 13.26
N ARG A 191 -16.91 2.21 11.96
CA ARG A 191 -18.29 2.05 11.44
C ARG A 191 -18.86 0.68 11.78
N ILE A 192 -18.05 -0.37 11.70
CA ILE A 192 -18.44 -1.74 12.08
C ILE A 192 -18.81 -1.80 13.58
N VAL A 193 -17.90 -1.33 14.44
CA VAL A 193 -18.13 -1.34 15.90
C VAL A 193 -19.32 -0.46 16.27
N PHE A 194 -19.45 0.72 15.66
CA PHE A 194 -20.55 1.63 15.91
C PHE A 194 -21.90 1.01 15.50
N ASN A 195 -21.98 0.40 14.30
CA ASN A 195 -23.20 -0.30 13.87
C ASN A 195 -23.53 -1.50 14.77
N TYR A 196 -22.54 -2.22 15.26
CA TYR A 196 -22.75 -3.33 16.18
C TYR A 196 -23.28 -2.90 17.54
N LEU A 197 -22.76 -1.80 18.10
CA LEU A 197 -23.14 -1.31 19.44
C LEU A 197 -24.45 -0.52 19.45
N THR A 198 -24.80 0.15 18.35
CA THR A 198 -25.94 1.11 18.32
C THR A 198 -26.99 0.79 17.26
N GLY A 199 -26.71 -0.12 16.34
CA GLY A 199 -27.57 -0.50 15.23
C GLY A 199 -27.97 -1.98 15.27
N ASP A 200 -28.04 -2.59 14.10
CA ASP A 200 -28.47 -3.97 13.89
C ASP A 200 -27.32 -4.99 13.71
N GLY A 201 -26.06 -4.54 13.70
CA GLY A 201 -24.88 -5.36 13.47
C GLY A 201 -24.77 -5.92 12.05
N SER A 202 -25.54 -5.42 11.09
CA SER A 202 -25.54 -5.90 9.71
C SER A 202 -24.24 -5.55 8.97
N TYR A 203 -23.61 -4.41 9.30
CA TYR A 203 -22.34 -4.03 8.77
C TYR A 203 -21.18 -4.62 9.58
N ASN A 204 -20.36 -5.46 8.95
CA ASN A 204 -19.29 -6.21 9.59
C ASN A 204 -18.19 -6.56 8.57
N LEU A 205 -17.12 -7.26 8.98
CA LEU A 205 -16.00 -7.61 8.10
C LEU A 205 -16.40 -8.45 6.87
N GLU A 206 -17.49 -9.23 6.95
CA GLU A 206 -17.97 -10.07 5.84
C GLU A 206 -18.81 -9.26 4.83
N THR A 207 -19.41 -8.17 5.28
CA THR A 207 -20.26 -7.29 4.47
C THR A 207 -19.56 -5.97 4.09
N ARG A 208 -18.30 -5.80 4.50
CA ARG A 208 -17.48 -4.63 4.17
C ARG A 208 -17.34 -4.47 2.66
N ASN A 209 -17.49 -3.24 2.17
CA ASN A 209 -17.29 -2.87 0.79
C ASN A 209 -15.84 -3.07 0.33
N ASN A 210 -15.63 -3.10 -0.98
CA ASN A 210 -14.28 -3.05 -1.55
C ASN A 210 -13.56 -1.78 -1.10
N TYR A 211 -12.25 -1.86 -1.09
CA TYR A 211 -11.40 -0.69 -0.86
C TYR A 211 -10.27 -0.66 -1.89
N ALA A 212 -9.93 0.53 -2.32
CA ALA A 212 -8.77 0.75 -3.17
C ALA A 212 -7.51 0.98 -2.33
N THR A 213 -6.35 0.77 -2.93
CA THR A 213 -5.06 1.15 -2.37
C THR A 213 -4.37 2.13 -3.30
N THR A 214 -3.62 3.07 -2.74
CA THR A 214 -2.82 4.02 -3.52
C THR A 214 -1.41 4.07 -2.96
N LEU A 215 -0.44 3.96 -3.85
CA LEU A 215 0.97 4.23 -3.61
C LEU A 215 1.25 5.67 -4.10
N PHE A 216 1.66 6.54 -3.17
CA PHE A 216 1.83 7.97 -3.41
C PHE A 216 3.23 8.31 -3.94
N ILE A 217 3.61 7.70 -5.05
CA ILE A 217 4.72 8.13 -5.89
C ILE A 217 4.21 9.13 -6.94
N ALA A 218 5.06 9.71 -7.78
CA ALA A 218 4.65 10.61 -8.85
C ALA A 218 5.05 10.04 -10.23
N PRO A 219 4.05 9.73 -11.06
CA PRO A 219 2.61 9.80 -10.78
C PRO A 219 2.12 8.74 -9.79
N PRO A 220 0.96 8.91 -9.13
CA PRO A 220 0.44 7.93 -8.19
C PRO A 220 -0.03 6.64 -8.87
N LEU A 221 0.09 5.51 -8.14
CA LEU A 221 -0.35 4.20 -8.57
C LEU A 221 -1.47 3.72 -7.65
N ALA A 222 -2.66 3.45 -8.19
CA ALA A 222 -3.82 3.02 -7.42
C ALA A 222 -4.39 1.71 -7.97
N GLN A 223 -4.94 0.87 -7.08
CA GLN A 223 -5.50 -0.43 -7.43
C GLN A 223 -6.74 -0.76 -6.62
N VAL A 224 -7.70 -1.44 -7.24
CA VAL A 224 -8.87 -2.06 -6.59
C VAL A 224 -9.18 -3.41 -7.23
N GLY A 225 -9.68 -4.35 -6.43
CA GLY A 225 -10.13 -5.66 -6.90
C GLY A 225 -8.97 -6.59 -7.30
N LEU A 226 -9.22 -7.43 -8.27
CA LEU A 226 -8.32 -8.49 -8.71
C LEU A 226 -7.38 -8.02 -9.83
N THR A 227 -6.15 -8.51 -9.81
CA THR A 227 -5.28 -8.49 -10.99
C THR A 227 -5.79 -9.47 -12.06
N GLU A 228 -5.32 -9.33 -13.28
CA GLU A 228 -5.65 -10.27 -14.37
C GLU A 228 -5.30 -11.70 -13.99
N GLN A 229 -4.12 -11.91 -13.40
CA GLN A 229 -3.67 -13.24 -13.01
C GLN A 229 -4.54 -13.84 -11.91
N GLU A 230 -4.86 -13.06 -10.87
CA GLU A 230 -5.73 -13.52 -9.78
C GLU A 230 -7.14 -13.86 -10.26
N ALA A 231 -7.68 -13.11 -11.22
CA ALA A 231 -8.98 -13.40 -11.82
C ALA A 231 -8.95 -14.71 -12.64
N ARG A 232 -7.89 -14.92 -13.42
CA ARG A 232 -7.68 -16.18 -14.18
C ARG A 232 -7.47 -17.38 -13.26
N ASP A 233 -6.69 -17.24 -12.20
CA ASP A 233 -6.43 -18.30 -11.21
C ASP A 233 -7.72 -18.74 -10.48
N LYS A 234 -8.67 -17.82 -10.35
CA LYS A 234 -10.04 -18.11 -9.86
C LYS A 234 -10.95 -18.74 -10.91
N GLY A 235 -10.48 -18.97 -12.13
CA GLY A 235 -11.26 -19.55 -13.22
C GLY A 235 -12.37 -18.63 -13.77
N LEU A 236 -12.26 -17.32 -13.54
CA LEU A 236 -13.24 -16.37 -14.04
C LEU A 236 -13.03 -16.11 -15.55
N PRO A 237 -14.09 -15.87 -16.33
CA PRO A 237 -13.97 -15.28 -17.66
C PRO A 237 -13.37 -13.88 -17.56
N VAL A 238 -12.26 -13.64 -18.28
CA VAL A 238 -11.49 -12.38 -18.17
C VAL A 238 -11.29 -11.75 -19.54
N ALA A 239 -11.65 -10.48 -19.65
CA ALA A 239 -11.17 -9.56 -20.69
C ALA A 239 -10.43 -8.39 -20.01
N VAL A 240 -9.40 -7.90 -20.69
CA VAL A 240 -8.56 -6.81 -20.17
C VAL A 240 -8.37 -5.74 -21.23
N LYS A 241 -8.16 -4.52 -20.77
CA LYS A 241 -7.69 -3.42 -21.59
C LYS A 241 -6.68 -2.59 -20.80
N GLU A 242 -5.62 -2.21 -21.49
CA GLU A 242 -4.62 -1.28 -20.99
C GLU A 242 -4.60 -0.04 -21.88
N LEU A 243 -4.66 1.14 -21.26
CA LEU A 243 -4.70 2.42 -21.95
C LEU A 243 -3.53 3.28 -21.44
N PRO A 244 -2.52 3.59 -22.28
CA PRO A 244 -1.41 4.44 -21.88
C PRO A 244 -1.87 5.89 -21.68
N VAL A 245 -1.31 6.58 -20.67
CA VAL A 245 -1.59 8.00 -20.39
C VAL A 245 -1.24 8.88 -21.61
N ALA A 246 -0.26 8.50 -22.40
CA ALA A 246 0.08 9.17 -23.65
C ALA A 246 -1.07 9.22 -24.70
N ALA A 247 -2.08 8.36 -24.57
CA ALA A 247 -3.30 8.41 -25.40
C ALA A 247 -4.41 9.29 -24.79
N MET A 248 -4.20 9.85 -23.60
CA MET A 248 -5.21 10.60 -22.86
C MET A 248 -5.05 12.11 -23.06
N PRO A 249 -6.11 12.85 -23.48
CA PRO A 249 -6.01 14.30 -23.74
C PRO A 249 -5.48 15.09 -22.54
N ARG A 250 -5.92 14.76 -21.33
CA ARG A 250 -5.50 15.47 -20.12
C ARG A 250 -4.00 15.30 -19.81
N GLY A 251 -3.42 14.13 -20.12
CA GLY A 251 -1.97 13.91 -19.98
C GLY A 251 -1.15 14.92 -20.81
N HIS A 252 -1.60 15.21 -22.02
CA HIS A 252 -0.96 16.23 -22.88
C HIS A 252 -1.14 17.65 -22.31
N VAL A 253 -2.30 17.97 -21.77
CA VAL A 253 -2.55 19.28 -21.13
C VAL A 253 -1.63 19.48 -19.93
N ASN A 254 -1.41 18.44 -19.13
CA ASN A 254 -0.57 18.49 -17.95
C ASN A 254 0.93 18.34 -18.26
N ALA A 255 1.28 18.03 -19.51
CA ALA A 255 2.65 17.71 -19.93
C ALA A 255 3.27 16.54 -19.12
N ASP A 256 2.45 15.61 -18.64
CA ASP A 256 2.88 14.36 -18.02
C ASP A 256 2.19 13.18 -18.71
N LEU A 257 2.95 12.44 -19.49
CA LEU A 257 2.49 11.30 -20.28
C LEU A 257 2.85 9.95 -19.63
N ARG A 258 3.39 10.00 -18.42
CA ARG A 258 3.82 8.80 -17.69
C ARG A 258 2.61 8.02 -17.18
N GLY A 259 2.66 6.70 -17.38
CA GLY A 259 1.69 5.78 -16.80
C GLY A 259 0.76 5.11 -17.80
N ALA A 260 -0.09 4.24 -17.26
CA ALA A 260 -1.15 3.54 -17.96
C ALA A 260 -2.25 3.13 -16.98
N PHE A 261 -3.47 3.01 -17.50
CA PHE A 261 -4.62 2.48 -16.79
C PHE A 261 -4.95 1.09 -17.32
N LYS A 262 -5.16 0.11 -16.45
CA LYS A 262 -5.54 -1.24 -16.81
C LYS A 262 -6.84 -1.64 -16.13
N ALA A 263 -7.79 -2.18 -16.88
CA ALA A 263 -9.05 -2.74 -16.39
C ALA A 263 -9.10 -4.25 -16.62
N VAL A 264 -9.66 -4.96 -15.63
CA VAL A 264 -9.95 -6.40 -15.66
C VAL A 264 -11.44 -6.57 -15.46
N VAL A 265 -12.12 -7.18 -16.45
CA VAL A 265 -13.58 -7.32 -16.44
C VAL A 265 -14.00 -8.75 -16.75
N ASN A 266 -15.20 -9.11 -16.30
CA ASN A 266 -15.87 -10.32 -16.74
C ASN A 266 -16.73 -9.99 -17.98
N PRO A 267 -16.40 -10.51 -19.18
CA PRO A 267 -17.14 -10.17 -20.40
C PRO A 267 -18.54 -10.80 -20.47
N GLU A 268 -18.84 -11.82 -19.65
CA GLU A 268 -20.13 -12.50 -19.61
C GLU A 268 -21.10 -11.78 -18.65
N THR A 269 -20.68 -11.55 -17.40
CA THR A 269 -21.52 -10.89 -16.38
C THR A 269 -21.52 -9.38 -16.47
N LYS A 270 -20.56 -8.79 -17.21
CA LYS A 270 -20.29 -7.34 -17.33
C LYS A 270 -19.75 -6.69 -16.05
N GLU A 271 -19.34 -7.49 -15.08
CA GLU A 271 -18.75 -7.00 -13.83
C GLU A 271 -17.33 -6.48 -14.03
N ILE A 272 -16.97 -5.46 -13.27
CA ILE A 272 -15.60 -5.02 -13.09
C ILE A 272 -14.96 -5.93 -12.03
N LEU A 273 -13.93 -6.67 -12.41
CA LEU A 273 -13.18 -7.55 -11.49
C LEU A 273 -12.07 -6.82 -10.77
N GLY A 274 -11.48 -5.82 -11.43
CA GLY A 274 -10.44 -4.99 -10.85
C GLY A 274 -9.94 -3.93 -11.82
N ALA A 275 -9.14 -3.02 -11.28
CA ALA A 275 -8.44 -2.00 -12.07
C ALA A 275 -7.14 -1.58 -11.38
N THR A 276 -6.14 -1.27 -12.18
CA THR A 276 -4.87 -0.68 -11.74
C THR A 276 -4.61 0.56 -12.57
N LEU A 277 -4.48 1.70 -11.90
CA LEU A 277 -4.28 3.01 -12.52
C LEU A 277 -2.93 3.55 -12.10
N PHE A 278 -2.07 3.85 -13.06
CA PHE A 278 -0.81 4.54 -12.82
C PHE A 278 -0.81 5.80 -13.66
N GLY A 279 -0.89 6.95 -13.02
CA GLY A 279 -0.99 8.24 -13.70
C GLY A 279 -1.55 9.31 -12.78
N GLU A 280 -1.58 10.56 -13.25
CA GLU A 280 -2.16 11.66 -12.51
C GLU A 280 -3.61 11.38 -12.08
N ALA A 281 -3.97 11.81 -10.88
CA ALA A 281 -5.27 11.62 -10.26
C ALA A 281 -5.71 10.14 -10.08
N ALA A 282 -4.82 9.15 -10.26
CA ALA A 282 -5.17 7.73 -10.10
C ALA A 282 -5.82 7.44 -8.74
N GLY A 283 -5.30 8.04 -7.65
CA GLY A 283 -5.85 7.87 -6.29
C GLY A 283 -7.27 8.42 -6.11
N GLU A 284 -7.68 9.40 -6.93
CA GLU A 284 -9.05 9.93 -6.93
C GLU A 284 -9.96 9.09 -7.83
N ILE A 285 -9.48 8.76 -9.02
CA ILE A 285 -10.28 8.05 -10.04
C ILE A 285 -10.59 6.62 -9.61
N ILE A 286 -9.67 5.95 -8.92
CA ILE A 286 -9.87 4.58 -8.45
C ILE A 286 -11.11 4.45 -7.56
N ASN A 287 -11.48 5.50 -6.82
CA ASN A 287 -12.69 5.52 -5.99
C ASN A 287 -13.97 5.45 -6.81
N LEU A 288 -14.00 6.02 -8.03
CA LEU A 288 -15.14 5.90 -8.94
C LEU A 288 -15.35 4.44 -9.36
N ILE A 289 -14.24 3.73 -9.65
CA ILE A 289 -14.27 2.31 -10.01
C ILE A 289 -14.71 1.48 -8.80
N THR A 290 -14.17 1.76 -7.62
CA THR A 290 -14.55 1.07 -6.37
C THR A 290 -16.06 1.20 -6.10
N MET A 291 -16.60 2.43 -6.22
CA MET A 291 -18.04 2.67 -6.07
C MET A 291 -18.87 1.93 -7.13
N ALA A 292 -18.38 1.85 -8.36
CA ALA A 292 -19.04 1.10 -9.42
C ALA A 292 -19.08 -0.41 -9.11
N MET A 293 -17.98 -0.97 -8.61
CA MET A 293 -17.88 -2.38 -8.17
C MET A 293 -18.87 -2.68 -7.05
N ASP A 294 -18.89 -1.86 -5.98
CA ASP A 294 -19.77 -2.05 -4.83
C ASP A 294 -21.26 -2.00 -5.20
N ASN A 295 -21.61 -1.13 -6.14
CA ASN A 295 -22.97 -0.98 -6.63
C ASN A 295 -23.28 -1.86 -7.86
N LYS A 296 -22.38 -2.79 -8.23
CA LYS A 296 -22.53 -3.71 -9.36
C LYS A 296 -22.87 -3.00 -10.69
N ILE A 297 -22.31 -1.79 -10.86
CA ILE A 297 -22.45 -1.03 -12.11
C ILE A 297 -21.64 -1.76 -13.18
N PRO A 298 -22.25 -2.18 -14.30
CA PRO A 298 -21.53 -2.90 -15.33
C PRO A 298 -20.50 -1.98 -16.01
N TYR A 299 -19.36 -2.54 -16.40
CA TYR A 299 -18.30 -1.77 -17.08
C TYR A 299 -18.81 -1.09 -18.36
N THR A 300 -19.78 -1.70 -19.03
CA THR A 300 -20.43 -1.16 -20.24
C THR A 300 -21.24 0.12 -19.99
N TYR A 301 -21.64 0.38 -18.73
CA TYR A 301 -22.23 1.66 -18.34
C TYR A 301 -21.16 2.75 -18.29
N ILE A 302 -20.02 2.45 -17.65
CA ILE A 302 -18.89 3.42 -17.53
C ILE A 302 -18.36 3.77 -18.92
N ALA A 303 -18.27 2.80 -19.84
CA ALA A 303 -17.87 3.02 -21.23
C ALA A 303 -18.74 4.04 -21.97
N LYS A 304 -19.97 4.30 -21.49
CA LYS A 304 -20.93 5.23 -22.12
C LYS A 304 -21.28 6.43 -21.24
N GLN A 305 -20.70 6.51 -20.03
CA GLN A 305 -20.96 7.63 -19.11
C GLN A 305 -20.43 8.93 -19.70
N ILE A 306 -21.17 10.02 -19.49
CA ILE A 306 -20.71 11.37 -19.87
C ILE A 306 -19.80 11.89 -18.77
N PHE A 307 -18.53 12.07 -19.07
CA PHE A 307 -17.54 12.70 -18.20
C PHE A 307 -17.22 14.12 -18.68
N THR A 308 -16.79 14.97 -17.76
CA THR A 308 -16.29 16.31 -18.09
C THR A 308 -14.97 16.25 -18.85
N HIS A 309 -14.80 17.13 -19.83
CA HIS A 309 -13.58 17.23 -20.65
C HIS A 309 -12.85 18.58 -20.42
N PRO A 310 -11.49 18.65 -20.37
CA PRO A 310 -10.57 17.50 -20.35
C PRO A 310 -10.26 17.08 -18.90
N THR A 311 -10.45 15.80 -18.59
CA THR A 311 -10.11 15.22 -17.29
C THR A 311 -9.39 13.87 -17.46
N MET A 312 -8.69 13.40 -16.43
CA MET A 312 -8.16 12.03 -16.45
C MET A 312 -9.29 11.00 -16.38
N ALA A 313 -10.38 11.31 -15.64
CA ALA A 313 -11.51 10.40 -15.44
C ALA A 313 -12.30 10.09 -16.73
N GLU A 314 -12.36 11.00 -17.72
CA GLU A 314 -13.09 10.73 -18.98
C GLU A 314 -12.52 9.53 -19.73
N ASN A 315 -11.23 9.20 -19.53
CA ASN A 315 -10.59 8.07 -20.19
C ASN A 315 -11.06 6.72 -19.66
N LEU A 316 -11.91 6.70 -18.61
CA LEU A 316 -12.65 5.50 -18.22
C LEU A 316 -13.61 5.05 -19.31
N ASN A 317 -14.12 5.94 -20.17
CA ASN A 317 -14.89 5.54 -21.35
C ASN A 317 -14.06 4.61 -22.26
N ASP A 318 -12.84 5.06 -22.61
CA ASP A 318 -11.97 4.29 -23.48
C ASP A 318 -11.45 3.05 -22.78
N LEU A 319 -11.07 3.15 -21.50
CA LEU A 319 -10.59 2.02 -20.72
C LEU A 319 -11.61 0.88 -20.66
N PHE A 320 -12.89 1.18 -20.46
CA PHE A 320 -13.96 0.20 -20.35
C PHE A 320 -14.67 -0.10 -21.69
N ALA A 321 -14.22 0.43 -22.81
CA ALA A 321 -14.65 0.03 -24.16
C ALA A 321 -13.95 -1.28 -24.56
N ILE A 322 -14.33 -2.37 -23.89
CA ILE A 322 -13.81 -3.74 -24.02
C ILE A 322 -14.80 -4.59 -24.80
#